data_1bc23ec9d84047f96e854393f6e2c0de
#
_entry.id   1bc23ec9d84047f96e854393f6e2c0de
#
_cell.length_a   1.000
_cell.length_b   1.000
_cell.length_c   1.000
_cell.angle_alpha   90.00
_cell.angle_beta   90.00
_cell.angle_gamma   90.00
#
_symmetry.space_group_name_H-M   'P 1'
#
loop_
_entity.id
_entity.type
_entity.pdbx_description
1 polymer ?
#
loop_
_entity_poly.entity_id
_entity_poly.type
_entity_poly.pdbx_seq_one_letter_code
_entity_poly.pdbx_strand_id
1 'polypeptide(L)'
;NLTPLSLGDSAKLLQGESVIALGNPMGLTGSVVEGVLSARREMELGEMLQLAIPVEPGNSGGPILDRQGRVHGIMTMKSTVTANLGFAMPVNLLKPLLTKPNPIPMDRWLTIGALNGKEWEPLMGAQWRQRAGRITVKELGSGFGGRSLCLSNLKAPALPYELEVMVKLNDEAGAAGLVFSSDGKEKHYGFYPTGGKLRLTRFDGPSVFTWTILKDADSPHYKPGEWNTLKVRHEPGTIHCFVNDQKVFTVKDDGLKDGRVGLTKFRETEAEFRKFRHGTKLTSLTPPAELLEKLEQEINILKPSEEFSKENINRLKTHAGINQNLLRKRADILEAQARQL
;
A
#
# COMPACT_ATOMS: atom_id res chain seq x y z
N ASN A 1 -7.90 29.47 -4.98
CA ASN A 1 -6.50 29.67 -4.57
C ASN A 1 -6.44 29.59 -3.04
N LEU A 2 -5.56 28.75 -2.50
CA LEU A 2 -5.27 28.69 -1.08
C LEU A 2 -3.96 29.46 -0.81
N THR A 3 -3.94 30.27 0.24
CA THR A 3 -2.72 30.94 0.68
C THR A 3 -1.93 29.94 1.56
N PRO A 4 -0.70 29.55 1.19
CA PRO A 4 0.08 28.64 2.00
C PRO A 4 0.54 29.33 3.30
N LEU A 5 0.61 28.55 4.39
CA LEU A 5 1.23 29.00 5.62
C LEU A 5 2.74 29.09 5.47
N SER A 6 3.36 30.13 6.05
CA SER A 6 4.81 30.24 6.06
C SER A 6 5.44 29.23 7.03
N LEU A 7 6.57 28.65 6.63
CA LEU A 7 7.30 27.71 7.49
C LEU A 7 8.25 28.49 8.41
N GLY A 8 8.19 28.16 9.69
CA GLY A 8 9.12 28.61 10.69
C GLY A 8 10.44 27.83 10.67
N ASP A 9 11.22 27.98 11.72
CA ASP A 9 12.40 27.19 12.00
C ASP A 9 12.20 26.44 13.32
N SER A 10 11.81 25.16 13.22
CA SER A 10 11.51 24.36 14.41
C SER A 10 12.70 24.22 15.38
N ALA A 11 13.94 24.38 14.88
CA ALA A 11 15.13 24.33 15.73
C ALA A 11 15.26 25.54 16.67
N LYS A 12 14.63 26.67 16.31
CA LYS A 12 14.65 27.91 17.07
C LYS A 12 13.50 28.08 18.05
N LEU A 13 12.48 27.22 17.98
CA LEU A 13 11.37 27.26 18.93
C LEU A 13 11.88 26.88 20.31
N LEU A 14 11.68 27.75 21.31
CA LEU A 14 12.21 27.58 22.66
C LEU A 14 11.25 26.80 23.57
N GLN A 15 11.80 26.07 24.52
CA GLN A 15 11.00 25.39 25.55
C GLN A 15 10.25 26.45 26.40
N GLY A 16 8.96 26.22 26.64
CA GLY A 16 8.05 27.17 27.28
C GLY A 16 7.42 28.17 26.31
N GLU A 17 7.85 28.23 25.04
CA GLU A 17 7.27 29.11 24.03
C GLU A 17 5.85 28.68 23.67
N SER A 18 4.97 29.67 23.52
CA SER A 18 3.56 29.46 23.15
C SER A 18 3.42 28.91 21.75
N VAL A 19 2.58 27.91 21.59
CA VAL A 19 2.24 27.32 20.29
C VAL A 19 0.73 27.14 20.15
N ILE A 20 0.26 27.19 18.92
CA ILE A 20 -1.15 27.09 18.55
C ILE A 20 -1.31 25.89 17.61
N ALA A 21 -2.19 24.95 17.96
CA ALA A 21 -2.60 23.86 17.09
C ALA A 21 -3.93 24.22 16.42
N LEU A 22 -4.01 23.95 15.11
CA LEU A 22 -5.25 24.02 14.35
C LEU A 22 -5.69 22.62 13.97
N GLY A 23 -6.98 22.31 14.11
CA GLY A 23 -7.52 21.00 13.76
C GLY A 23 -9.03 20.97 13.72
N ASN A 24 -9.55 19.74 13.52
CA ASN A 24 -10.99 19.45 13.50
C ASN A 24 -11.30 18.33 14.51
N PRO A 25 -11.08 18.56 15.81
CA PRO A 25 -11.29 17.53 16.82
C PRO A 25 -12.75 17.06 16.80
N MET A 26 -12.95 15.74 16.72
CA MET A 26 -14.28 15.10 16.73
C MET A 26 -15.26 15.65 15.69
N GLY A 27 -14.76 16.20 14.56
CA GLY A 27 -15.57 16.80 13.50
C GLY A 27 -15.93 18.27 13.74
N LEU A 28 -15.47 18.89 14.81
CA LEU A 28 -15.62 20.33 15.06
C LEU A 28 -14.63 21.10 14.21
N THR A 29 -15.10 21.66 13.11
CA THR A 29 -14.27 22.38 12.14
C THR A 29 -13.68 23.67 12.70
N GLY A 30 -12.39 23.92 12.40
CA GLY A 30 -11.73 25.18 12.73
C GLY A 30 -11.40 25.36 14.22
N SER A 31 -11.19 24.30 14.96
CA SER A 31 -10.80 24.38 16.36
C SER A 31 -9.37 24.87 16.51
N VAL A 32 -9.16 25.77 17.45
CA VAL A 32 -7.87 26.37 17.82
C VAL A 32 -7.55 26.00 19.26
N VAL A 33 -6.37 25.45 19.48
CA VAL A 33 -5.91 25.07 20.83
C VAL A 33 -4.53 25.66 21.08
N GLU A 34 -4.36 26.39 22.19
CA GLU A 34 -3.08 26.98 22.59
C GLU A 34 -2.43 26.11 23.68
N GLY A 35 -1.11 26.07 23.68
CA GLY A 35 -0.27 25.44 24.69
C GLY A 35 1.18 25.87 24.54
N VAL A 36 2.12 25.07 25.02
CA VAL A 36 3.56 25.38 24.96
C VAL A 36 4.40 24.22 24.48
N LEU A 37 5.56 24.52 23.90
CA LEU A 37 6.60 23.53 23.70
C LEU A 37 7.14 23.10 25.06
N SER A 38 6.86 21.87 25.49
CA SER A 38 7.31 21.34 26.77
C SER A 38 8.74 20.83 26.74
N ALA A 39 9.12 20.17 25.64
CA ALA A 39 10.47 19.62 25.44
C ALA A 39 10.69 19.20 23.98
N ARG A 40 11.94 18.91 23.66
CA ARG A 40 12.33 18.10 22.49
C ARG A 40 12.64 16.70 22.97
N ARG A 41 12.19 15.69 22.25
CA ARG A 41 12.38 14.29 22.61
C ARG A 41 12.89 13.51 21.43
N GLU A 42 13.97 12.80 21.62
CA GLU A 42 14.38 11.78 20.66
C GLU A 42 13.48 10.57 20.80
N MET A 43 12.83 10.18 19.71
CA MET A 43 11.90 9.07 19.62
C MET A 43 12.27 8.19 18.42
N GLU A 44 11.54 7.09 18.22
CA GLU A 44 11.80 6.17 17.08
C GLU A 44 11.77 6.84 15.71
N LEU A 45 10.91 7.84 15.54
CA LEU A 45 10.76 8.60 14.29
C LEU A 45 11.75 9.78 14.20
N GLY A 46 12.73 9.85 15.09
CA GLY A 46 13.66 10.97 15.26
C GLY A 46 13.18 11.99 16.29
N GLU A 47 13.76 13.19 16.27
CA GLU A 47 13.38 14.27 17.18
C GLU A 47 11.91 14.65 17.02
N MET A 48 11.18 14.75 18.14
CA MET A 48 9.78 15.18 18.20
C MET A 48 9.63 16.38 19.14
N LEU A 49 8.71 17.28 18.80
CA LEU A 49 8.30 18.38 19.67
C LEU A 49 7.24 17.86 20.64
N GLN A 50 7.58 17.82 21.93
CA GLN A 50 6.62 17.50 22.98
C GLN A 50 5.86 18.76 23.38
N LEU A 51 4.55 18.70 23.31
CA LEU A 51 3.65 19.83 23.51
C LEU A 51 2.72 19.60 24.70
N ALA A 52 2.58 20.60 25.57
CA ALA A 52 1.52 20.61 26.57
C ALA A 52 0.25 21.19 25.93
N ILE A 53 -0.46 20.33 25.20
CA ILE A 53 -1.64 20.72 24.44
C ILE A 53 -2.63 19.53 24.40
N PRO A 54 -3.94 19.78 24.58
CA PRO A 54 -4.94 18.74 24.37
C PRO A 54 -4.92 18.27 22.92
N VAL A 55 -4.67 16.98 22.71
CA VAL A 55 -4.69 16.37 21.37
C VAL A 55 -5.86 15.41 21.29
N GLU A 56 -6.77 15.68 20.40
CA GLU A 56 -7.94 14.84 20.12
C GLU A 56 -7.90 14.28 18.69
N PRO A 57 -8.58 13.15 18.43
CA PRO A 57 -8.77 12.66 17.07
C PRO A 57 -9.33 13.76 16.15
N GLY A 58 -8.64 14.03 15.04
CA GLY A 58 -8.93 15.14 14.13
C GLY A 58 -7.91 16.28 14.18
N ASN A 59 -7.02 16.31 15.17
CA ASN A 59 -5.89 17.25 15.22
C ASN A 59 -4.65 16.72 14.51
N SER A 60 -4.53 15.40 14.32
CA SER A 60 -3.40 14.77 13.61
C SER A 60 -3.31 15.27 12.18
N GLY A 61 -2.09 15.66 11.74
CA GLY A 61 -1.84 16.30 10.45
C GLY A 61 -2.02 17.82 10.46
N GLY A 62 -2.60 18.39 11.52
CA GLY A 62 -2.75 19.84 11.68
C GLY A 62 -1.43 20.55 12.01
N PRO A 63 -1.29 21.83 11.63
CA PRO A 63 -0.09 22.60 11.90
C PRO A 63 0.00 23.03 13.37
N ILE A 64 1.24 23.08 13.86
CA ILE A 64 1.62 23.75 15.08
C ILE A 64 2.26 25.08 14.70
N LEU A 65 1.63 26.17 15.12
CA LEU A 65 2.00 27.53 14.75
C LEU A 65 2.63 28.26 15.95
N ASP A 66 3.49 29.22 15.66
CA ASP A 66 3.81 30.29 16.60
C ASP A 66 2.75 31.41 16.56
N ARG A 67 2.90 32.42 17.40
CA ARG A 67 1.99 33.57 17.43
C ARG A 67 2.05 34.47 16.19
N GLN A 68 3.05 34.28 15.32
CA GLN A 68 3.17 34.94 14.01
C GLN A 68 2.53 34.12 12.88
N GLY A 69 1.91 32.98 13.20
CA GLY A 69 1.27 32.10 12.20
C GLY A 69 2.25 31.27 11.38
N ARG A 70 3.52 31.16 11.80
CA ARG A 70 4.52 30.31 11.13
C ARG A 70 4.44 28.87 11.63
N VAL A 71 4.52 27.91 10.72
CA VAL A 71 4.45 26.48 11.05
C VAL A 71 5.79 26.00 11.65
N HIS A 72 5.77 25.47 12.84
CA HIS A 72 6.93 24.87 13.52
C HIS A 72 6.85 23.34 13.63
N GLY A 73 5.67 22.76 13.45
CA GLY A 73 5.50 21.32 13.50
C GLY A 73 4.18 20.86 12.88
N ILE A 74 4.07 19.54 12.71
CA ILE A 74 2.84 18.87 12.29
C ILE A 74 2.42 17.93 13.42
N MET A 75 1.20 18.10 13.93
CA MET A 75 0.65 17.26 14.99
C MET A 75 0.60 15.81 14.53
N THR A 76 1.19 14.88 15.28
CA THR A 76 1.36 13.49 14.84
C THR A 76 0.69 12.50 15.78
N MET A 77 0.87 12.63 17.09
CA MET A 77 0.34 11.68 18.06
C MET A 77 0.09 12.31 19.42
N LYS A 78 -0.74 11.64 20.24
CA LYS A 78 -0.92 11.96 21.65
C LYS A 78 -0.34 10.86 22.54
N SER A 79 0.01 11.21 23.76
CA SER A 79 0.33 10.23 24.78
C SER A 79 -0.92 9.38 25.11
N THR A 80 -0.73 8.08 25.23
CA THR A 80 -1.77 7.16 25.71
C THR A 80 -1.82 7.09 27.25
N VAL A 81 -0.81 7.65 27.90
CA VAL A 81 -0.62 7.55 29.37
C VAL A 81 -0.95 8.87 30.06
N THR A 82 -0.70 9.99 29.41
CA THR A 82 -0.84 11.34 30.05
C THR A 82 -1.80 12.18 29.19
N ALA A 83 -2.84 12.70 29.81
CA ALA A 83 -3.72 13.70 29.21
C ALA A 83 -2.94 14.99 28.90
N ASN A 84 -3.36 15.72 27.88
CA ASN A 84 -2.77 16.99 27.46
C ASN A 84 -1.27 16.93 27.09
N LEU A 85 -0.79 15.76 26.65
CA LEU A 85 0.56 15.58 26.16
C LEU A 85 0.51 15.12 24.69
N GLY A 86 0.89 16.02 23.80
CA GLY A 86 0.98 15.79 22.37
C GLY A 86 2.40 15.78 21.87
N PHE A 87 2.57 15.23 20.65
CA PHE A 87 3.85 15.25 19.94
C PHE A 87 3.63 15.71 18.52
N ALA A 88 4.51 16.59 18.06
CA ALA A 88 4.51 17.07 16.68
C ALA A 88 5.86 16.79 16.02
N MET A 89 5.82 16.45 14.76
CA MET A 89 7.00 16.31 13.91
C MET A 89 7.55 17.70 13.58
N PRO A 90 8.85 17.97 13.79
CA PRO A 90 9.46 19.27 13.49
C PRO A 90 9.32 19.65 12.03
N VAL A 91 8.95 20.90 11.74
CA VAL A 91 8.75 21.36 10.34
C VAL A 91 10.04 21.36 9.53
N ASN A 92 11.21 21.43 10.16
CA ASN A 92 12.49 21.36 9.46
C ASN A 92 12.66 20.04 8.68
N LEU A 93 11.99 18.95 9.09
CA LEU A 93 11.97 17.69 8.34
C LEU A 93 11.17 17.77 7.04
N LEU A 94 10.26 18.74 6.92
CA LEU A 94 9.52 18.99 5.67
C LEU A 94 10.37 19.69 4.61
N LYS A 95 11.31 20.56 5.01
CA LYS A 95 12.10 21.37 4.09
C LYS A 95 12.84 20.58 3.01
N PRO A 96 13.53 19.46 3.32
CA PRO A 96 14.16 18.62 2.30
C PRO A 96 13.13 18.00 1.33
N LEU A 97 11.92 17.68 1.81
CA LEU A 97 10.87 17.11 0.97
C LEU A 97 10.27 18.10 -0.02
N LEU A 98 10.36 19.40 0.25
CA LEU A 98 9.94 20.44 -0.70
C LEU A 98 10.91 20.60 -1.88
N THR A 99 12.20 20.35 -1.65
CA THR A 99 13.24 20.44 -2.70
C THR A 99 13.42 19.11 -3.43
N LYS A 100 13.24 17.98 -2.72
CA LYS A 100 13.29 16.62 -3.27
C LYS A 100 12.06 15.84 -2.80
N PRO A 101 10.90 16.07 -3.42
CA PRO A 101 9.67 15.41 -3.01
C PRO A 101 9.77 13.90 -3.19
N ASN A 102 8.98 13.19 -2.38
CA ASN A 102 8.82 11.75 -2.54
C ASN A 102 8.36 11.45 -3.99
N PRO A 103 8.95 10.45 -4.68
CA PRO A 103 8.54 10.07 -6.02
C PRO A 103 7.09 9.60 -6.13
N ILE A 104 6.44 9.27 -5.01
CA ILE A 104 5.01 8.94 -4.99
C ILE A 104 4.21 10.25 -4.94
N PRO A 105 3.41 10.55 -5.97
CA PRO A 105 2.58 11.75 -6.02
C PRO A 105 1.66 11.87 -4.81
N MET A 106 1.45 13.09 -4.32
CA MET A 106 0.63 13.38 -3.14
C MET A 106 -0.84 12.92 -3.31
N ASP A 107 -1.39 12.99 -4.52
CA ASP A 107 -2.73 12.54 -4.84
C ASP A 107 -2.91 11.02 -4.58
N ARG A 108 -1.86 10.22 -4.73
CA ARG A 108 -1.88 8.81 -4.31
C ARG A 108 -1.96 8.61 -2.80
N TRP A 109 -1.38 9.51 -2.02
CA TRP A 109 -1.44 9.45 -0.57
C TRP A 109 -2.78 9.93 -0.02
N LEU A 110 -3.36 10.94 -0.67
CA LEU A 110 -4.60 11.59 -0.25
C LEU A 110 -5.86 10.86 -0.70
N THR A 111 -5.75 9.91 -1.65
CA THR A 111 -6.90 9.11 -2.08
C THR A 111 -7.27 8.10 -0.99
N ILE A 112 -7.90 8.58 0.07
CA ILE A 112 -8.36 7.76 1.19
C ILE A 112 -9.60 6.99 0.73
N GLY A 113 -9.38 5.82 0.14
CA GLY A 113 -10.43 4.86 -0.16
C GLY A 113 -11.16 5.02 -1.49
N ALA A 114 -10.85 6.00 -2.33
CA ALA A 114 -11.35 6.08 -3.70
C ALA A 114 -10.28 5.62 -4.70
N LEU A 115 -10.69 5.04 -5.83
CA LEU A 115 -9.78 4.80 -6.95
C LEU A 115 -9.35 6.12 -7.57
N ASN A 116 -8.09 6.19 -8.00
CA ASN A 116 -7.64 7.28 -8.85
C ASN A 116 -8.24 7.12 -10.26
N GLY A 117 -9.28 7.88 -10.55
CA GLY A 117 -9.98 7.85 -11.85
C GLY A 117 -9.12 8.23 -13.06
N LYS A 118 -7.94 8.85 -12.85
CA LYS A 118 -6.96 9.07 -13.93
C LYS A 118 -6.20 7.79 -14.30
N GLU A 119 -6.04 6.87 -13.36
CA GLU A 119 -5.29 5.62 -13.54
C GLU A 119 -6.20 4.42 -13.82
N TRP A 120 -7.40 4.42 -13.26
CA TRP A 120 -8.27 3.25 -13.19
C TRP A 120 -9.71 3.54 -13.53
N GLU A 121 -10.33 2.63 -14.24
CA GLU A 121 -11.75 2.63 -14.56
C GLU A 121 -12.39 1.32 -14.06
N PRO A 122 -13.22 1.37 -13.00
CA PRO A 122 -13.97 0.21 -12.55
C PRO A 122 -15.19 -0.05 -13.44
N LEU A 123 -15.43 -1.32 -13.77
CA LEU A 123 -16.55 -1.78 -14.57
C LEU A 123 -17.28 -2.92 -13.85
N MET A 124 -18.57 -3.10 -14.18
CA MET A 124 -19.40 -4.20 -13.68
C MET A 124 -19.58 -4.20 -12.16
N GLY A 125 -19.74 -3.01 -11.55
CA GLY A 125 -19.99 -2.91 -10.12
C GLY A 125 -18.77 -3.36 -9.28
N ALA A 126 -19.03 -3.92 -8.09
CA ALA A 126 -18.08 -4.16 -7.01
C ALA A 126 -17.44 -2.87 -6.46
N GLN A 127 -16.93 -2.95 -5.23
CA GLN A 127 -16.36 -1.81 -4.55
C GLN A 127 -14.84 -1.86 -4.65
N TRP A 128 -14.30 -1.14 -5.62
CA TRP A 128 -12.87 -0.97 -5.80
C TRP A 128 -12.39 0.27 -5.04
N ARG A 129 -11.32 0.12 -4.28
CA ARG A 129 -10.69 1.20 -3.49
C ARG A 129 -9.19 1.18 -3.66
N GLN A 130 -8.57 2.36 -3.52
CA GLN A 130 -7.11 2.50 -3.58
C GLN A 130 -6.60 3.25 -2.35
N ARG A 131 -5.55 2.72 -1.72
CA ARG A 131 -4.87 3.38 -0.61
C ARG A 131 -3.39 3.03 -0.64
N ALA A 132 -2.53 4.06 -0.66
CA ALA A 132 -1.07 3.90 -0.59
C ALA A 132 -0.52 2.84 -1.58
N GLY A 133 -0.94 2.89 -2.85
CA GLY A 133 -0.51 1.95 -3.90
C GLY A 133 -1.11 0.55 -3.81
N ARG A 134 -1.97 0.28 -2.83
CA ARG A 134 -2.75 -0.96 -2.71
C ARG A 134 -4.15 -0.72 -3.26
N ILE A 135 -4.60 -1.62 -4.12
CA ILE A 135 -6.00 -1.69 -4.58
C ILE A 135 -6.68 -2.82 -3.84
N THR A 136 -7.86 -2.57 -3.32
CA THR A 136 -8.73 -3.57 -2.67
C THR A 136 -10.05 -3.64 -3.40
N VAL A 137 -10.66 -4.82 -3.41
CA VAL A 137 -11.98 -5.02 -3.99
C VAL A 137 -12.84 -5.86 -3.06
N LYS A 138 -14.11 -5.50 -2.97
CA LYS A 138 -15.17 -6.17 -2.21
C LYS A 138 -16.47 -6.19 -3.01
N GLU A 139 -17.44 -6.89 -2.49
CA GLU A 139 -18.81 -7.01 -3.01
C GLU A 139 -18.90 -7.73 -4.36
N LEU A 140 -20.12 -8.11 -4.70
CA LEU A 140 -20.42 -8.83 -5.92
C LEU A 140 -20.38 -7.90 -7.14
N GLY A 141 -19.74 -8.33 -8.21
CA GLY A 141 -19.84 -7.65 -9.50
C GLY A 141 -21.13 -7.98 -10.21
N SER A 142 -21.56 -7.12 -11.14
CA SER A 142 -22.76 -7.31 -11.95
C SER A 142 -22.55 -8.18 -13.18
N GLY A 143 -21.30 -8.46 -13.54
CA GLY A 143 -20.96 -9.35 -14.67
C GLY A 143 -21.17 -10.83 -14.33
N PHE A 144 -21.19 -11.68 -15.35
CA PHE A 144 -21.34 -13.13 -15.18
C PHE A 144 -20.38 -13.69 -14.14
N GLY A 145 -20.91 -14.52 -13.23
CA GLY A 145 -20.15 -15.13 -12.12
C GLY A 145 -19.69 -14.14 -11.06
N GLY A 146 -20.39 -13.00 -10.92
CA GLY A 146 -19.98 -11.93 -9.99
C GLY A 146 -18.74 -11.16 -10.43
N ARG A 147 -18.49 -11.18 -11.76
CA ARG A 147 -17.34 -10.53 -12.38
C ARG A 147 -17.39 -9.01 -12.20
N SER A 148 -16.25 -8.45 -11.85
CA SER A 148 -15.97 -7.01 -11.93
C SER A 148 -14.56 -6.79 -12.43
N LEU A 149 -14.37 -5.74 -13.21
CA LEU A 149 -13.10 -5.36 -13.80
C LEU A 149 -12.66 -3.99 -13.23
N CYS A 150 -11.36 -3.81 -13.15
CA CYS A 150 -10.73 -2.51 -12.86
C CYS A 150 -9.61 -2.31 -13.89
N LEU A 151 -9.93 -1.58 -14.96
CA LEU A 151 -9.05 -1.44 -16.11
C LEU A 151 -8.11 -0.26 -15.94
N SER A 152 -6.85 -0.46 -16.32
CA SER A 152 -5.86 0.61 -16.38
C SER A 152 -6.20 1.59 -17.51
N ASN A 153 -6.09 2.88 -17.23
CA ASN A 153 -6.21 3.94 -18.23
C ASN A 153 -4.90 4.17 -19.00
N LEU A 154 -3.81 3.55 -18.56
CA LEU A 154 -2.56 3.53 -19.31
C LEU A 154 -2.70 2.58 -20.50
N LYS A 155 -2.29 3.04 -21.68
CA LYS A 155 -2.35 2.24 -22.91
C LYS A 155 -1.45 1.01 -22.79
N ALA A 156 -2.01 -0.18 -23.02
CA ALA A 156 -1.22 -1.39 -23.14
C ALA A 156 -0.28 -1.32 -24.36
N PRO A 157 0.95 -1.87 -24.27
CA PRO A 157 1.80 -2.02 -25.44
C PRO A 157 1.16 -2.92 -26.50
N ALA A 158 1.61 -2.80 -27.74
CA ALA A 158 1.30 -3.79 -28.76
C ALA A 158 1.95 -5.16 -28.42
N LEU A 159 1.38 -6.25 -28.95
CA LEU A 159 1.97 -7.59 -28.77
C LEU A 159 3.38 -7.67 -29.39
N PRO A 160 4.32 -8.33 -28.74
CA PRO A 160 4.22 -8.99 -27.44
C PRO A 160 4.38 -8.02 -26.26
N TYR A 161 3.65 -8.28 -25.18
CA TYR A 161 3.78 -7.53 -23.93
C TYR A 161 3.71 -8.44 -22.70
N GLU A 162 4.15 -7.90 -21.58
CA GLU A 162 4.03 -8.52 -20.28
C GLU A 162 3.17 -7.65 -19.36
N LEU A 163 2.41 -8.29 -18.49
CA LEU A 163 1.70 -7.64 -17.39
C LEU A 163 1.84 -8.46 -16.12
N GLU A 164 1.85 -7.78 -14.99
CA GLU A 164 2.14 -8.40 -13.71
C GLU A 164 1.40 -7.67 -12.58
N VAL A 165 1.01 -8.42 -11.56
CA VAL A 165 0.45 -7.89 -10.32
C VAL A 165 0.78 -8.82 -9.16
N MET A 166 0.98 -8.26 -7.98
CA MET A 166 0.89 -9.02 -6.74
C MET A 166 -0.56 -9.05 -6.25
N VAL A 167 -1.08 -10.23 -6.00
CA VAL A 167 -2.45 -10.45 -5.51
C VAL A 167 -2.46 -11.30 -4.25
N LYS A 168 -3.39 -10.99 -3.35
CA LYS A 168 -3.73 -11.81 -2.19
C LYS A 168 -5.23 -11.95 -2.11
N LEU A 169 -5.72 -13.18 -1.99
CA LEU A 169 -7.12 -13.52 -1.76
C LEU A 169 -7.35 -13.68 -0.25
N ASN A 170 -8.47 -13.20 0.23
CA ASN A 170 -8.89 -13.45 1.62
C ASN A 170 -9.53 -14.84 1.77
N ASP A 171 -10.08 -15.37 0.67
CA ASP A 171 -10.69 -16.71 0.60
C ASP A 171 -10.32 -17.35 -0.74
N GLU A 172 -9.71 -18.51 -0.69
CA GLU A 172 -9.30 -19.28 -1.87
C GLU A 172 -10.49 -19.86 -2.68
N ALA A 173 -11.69 -19.94 -2.10
CA ALA A 173 -12.91 -20.23 -2.86
C ALA A 173 -13.26 -19.11 -3.84
N GLY A 174 -12.68 -17.93 -3.64
CA GLY A 174 -12.79 -16.77 -4.50
C GLY A 174 -12.00 -16.89 -5.81
N ALA A 175 -11.96 -15.77 -6.54
CA ALA A 175 -11.13 -15.63 -7.73
C ALA A 175 -10.83 -14.15 -8.01
N ALA A 176 -9.56 -13.79 -8.13
CA ALA A 176 -9.15 -12.44 -8.52
C ALA A 176 -7.72 -12.44 -9.07
N GLY A 177 -7.45 -11.59 -10.06
CA GLY A 177 -6.15 -11.52 -10.70
C GLY A 177 -6.08 -10.53 -11.85
N LEU A 178 -5.41 -10.92 -12.92
CA LEU A 178 -5.15 -10.12 -14.09
C LEU A 178 -6.26 -10.23 -15.14
N VAL A 179 -6.58 -9.11 -15.78
CA VAL A 179 -7.36 -9.03 -17.02
C VAL A 179 -6.51 -8.41 -18.12
N PHE A 180 -6.64 -8.91 -19.34
CA PHE A 180 -5.91 -8.40 -20.50
C PHE A 180 -6.68 -8.63 -21.81
N SER A 181 -6.28 -7.90 -22.85
CA SER A 181 -6.96 -7.81 -24.13
C SER A 181 -8.46 -7.53 -23.98
N SER A 182 -8.80 -6.62 -23.05
CA SER A 182 -10.19 -6.27 -22.78
C SER A 182 -10.69 -5.22 -23.76
N ASP A 183 -11.89 -5.44 -24.32
CA ASP A 183 -12.61 -4.47 -25.13
C ASP A 183 -13.20 -3.28 -24.31
N GLY A 184 -12.98 -3.29 -22.99
CA GLY A 184 -13.60 -2.32 -22.08
C GLY A 184 -15.06 -2.60 -21.77
N LYS A 185 -15.56 -3.77 -22.16
CA LYS A 185 -16.95 -4.23 -21.92
C LYS A 185 -16.93 -5.68 -21.43
N GLU A 186 -17.27 -6.62 -22.29
CA GLU A 186 -17.50 -8.02 -21.92
C GLU A 186 -16.34 -8.95 -22.29
N LYS A 187 -15.57 -8.62 -23.35
CA LYS A 187 -14.53 -9.50 -23.89
C LYS A 187 -13.19 -9.24 -23.22
N HIS A 188 -12.55 -10.29 -22.75
CA HIS A 188 -11.20 -10.24 -22.19
C HIS A 188 -10.63 -11.63 -21.90
N TYR A 189 -9.32 -11.71 -21.73
CA TYR A 189 -8.70 -12.82 -20.99
C TYR A 189 -8.64 -12.51 -19.52
N GLY A 190 -8.67 -13.57 -18.68
CA GLY A 190 -8.43 -13.48 -17.24
C GLY A 190 -7.43 -14.54 -16.78
N PHE A 191 -6.42 -14.16 -16.01
CA PHE A 191 -5.51 -15.07 -15.35
C PHE A 191 -5.55 -14.84 -13.83
N TYR A 192 -5.97 -15.85 -13.06
CA TYR A 192 -6.25 -15.70 -11.64
C TYR A 192 -6.22 -17.03 -10.89
N PRO A 193 -5.89 -17.02 -9.58
CA PRO A 193 -6.13 -18.14 -8.69
C PRO A 193 -7.63 -18.31 -8.40
N THR A 194 -8.07 -19.55 -8.24
CA THR A 194 -9.41 -19.95 -7.82
C THR A 194 -9.43 -21.39 -7.32
N GLY A 195 -9.94 -21.64 -6.12
CA GLY A 195 -9.98 -22.97 -5.52
C GLY A 195 -8.60 -23.59 -5.35
N GLY A 196 -7.58 -22.80 -5.04
CA GLY A 196 -6.19 -23.25 -4.90
C GLY A 196 -5.47 -23.53 -6.22
N LYS A 197 -6.14 -23.38 -7.40
CA LYS A 197 -5.58 -23.59 -8.74
C LYS A 197 -5.38 -22.25 -9.45
N LEU A 198 -4.54 -22.26 -10.46
CA LEU A 198 -4.36 -21.14 -11.38
C LEU A 198 -5.17 -21.38 -12.65
N ARG A 199 -5.96 -20.40 -13.06
CA ARG A 199 -6.90 -20.49 -14.18
C ARG A 199 -6.64 -19.40 -15.20
N LEU A 200 -6.62 -19.78 -16.48
CA LEU A 200 -6.69 -18.89 -17.62
C LEU A 200 -8.04 -19.05 -18.31
N THR A 201 -8.73 -17.94 -18.53
CA THR A 201 -10.05 -17.91 -19.18
C THR A 201 -10.10 -16.91 -20.30
N ARG A 202 -11.04 -17.12 -21.23
CA ARG A 202 -11.47 -16.15 -22.24
C ARG A 202 -12.96 -15.89 -22.09
N PHE A 203 -13.31 -14.63 -22.08
CA PHE A 203 -14.68 -14.16 -22.15
C PHE A 203 -14.90 -13.53 -23.54
N ASP A 204 -15.82 -14.07 -24.30
CA ASP A 204 -16.24 -13.57 -25.61
C ASP A 204 -17.56 -12.81 -25.54
N GLY A 205 -18.15 -12.68 -24.34
CA GLY A 205 -19.43 -12.01 -24.09
C GLY A 205 -19.90 -12.13 -22.62
N PRO A 206 -21.16 -11.79 -22.35
CA PRO A 206 -21.65 -11.60 -20.99
C PRO A 206 -22.18 -12.88 -20.27
N SER A 207 -22.21 -14.03 -20.91
CA SER A 207 -22.89 -15.21 -20.38
C SER A 207 -21.97 -16.42 -20.21
N VAL A 208 -22.49 -17.46 -19.54
CA VAL A 208 -21.79 -18.75 -19.40
C VAL A 208 -21.46 -19.39 -20.76
N PHE A 209 -22.26 -19.18 -21.78
CA PHE A 209 -22.04 -19.73 -23.13
C PHE A 209 -20.91 -19.02 -23.88
N THR A 210 -20.50 -17.86 -23.40
CA THR A 210 -19.41 -17.06 -23.98
C THR A 210 -18.17 -17.03 -23.07
N TRP A 211 -18.11 -17.93 -22.09
CA TRP A 211 -16.99 -18.10 -21.17
C TRP A 211 -16.30 -19.44 -21.42
N THR A 212 -15.00 -19.39 -21.63
CA THR A 212 -14.17 -20.58 -21.89
C THR A 212 -13.03 -20.64 -20.88
N ILE A 213 -12.89 -21.78 -20.21
CA ILE A 213 -11.69 -22.12 -19.45
C ILE A 213 -10.66 -22.67 -20.43
N LEU A 214 -9.61 -21.91 -20.68
CA LEU A 214 -8.54 -22.30 -21.60
C LEU A 214 -7.56 -23.26 -20.91
N LYS A 215 -7.30 -23.04 -19.61
CA LYS A 215 -6.44 -23.91 -18.80
C LYS A 215 -6.72 -23.73 -17.32
N ASP A 216 -6.71 -24.86 -16.59
CA ASP A 216 -6.58 -24.94 -15.14
C ASP A 216 -5.30 -25.72 -14.80
N ALA A 217 -4.56 -25.29 -13.80
CA ALA A 217 -3.39 -25.99 -13.32
C ALA A 217 -3.16 -25.76 -11.81
N ASP A 218 -2.76 -26.82 -11.14
CA ASP A 218 -2.14 -26.73 -9.81
C ASP A 218 -0.70 -26.24 -9.98
N SER A 219 -0.20 -25.49 -9.00
CA SER A 219 1.19 -25.06 -8.98
C SER A 219 1.74 -25.08 -7.56
N PRO A 220 2.86 -25.77 -7.31
CA PRO A 220 3.52 -25.76 -5.99
C PRO A 220 4.11 -24.37 -5.66
N HIS A 221 4.19 -23.48 -6.64
CA HIS A 221 4.69 -22.12 -6.46
C HIS A 221 3.59 -21.13 -6.10
N TYR A 222 2.31 -21.49 -6.21
CA TYR A 222 1.20 -20.68 -5.71
C TYR A 222 1.05 -20.91 -4.19
N LYS A 223 0.96 -19.84 -3.43
CA LYS A 223 0.86 -19.86 -1.97
C LYS A 223 -0.51 -19.33 -1.54
N PRO A 224 -1.47 -20.21 -1.24
CA PRO A 224 -2.80 -19.80 -0.80
C PRO A 224 -2.77 -18.90 0.43
N GLY A 225 -3.59 -17.84 0.44
CA GLY A 225 -3.67 -16.87 1.54
C GLY A 225 -2.47 -15.92 1.68
N GLU A 226 -1.44 -16.06 0.85
CA GLU A 226 -0.26 -15.19 0.83
C GLU A 226 -0.26 -14.26 -0.40
N TRP A 227 0.69 -13.34 -0.44
CA TRP A 227 0.95 -12.54 -1.62
C TRP A 227 1.60 -13.39 -2.71
N ASN A 228 0.96 -13.42 -3.88
CA ASN A 228 1.51 -14.10 -5.06
C ASN A 228 1.66 -13.10 -6.21
N THR A 229 2.78 -13.19 -6.91
CA THR A 229 2.99 -12.44 -8.15
C THR A 229 2.43 -13.22 -9.32
N LEU A 230 1.38 -12.72 -9.95
CA LEU A 230 0.87 -13.24 -11.21
C LEU A 230 1.48 -12.45 -12.36
N LYS A 231 1.99 -13.15 -13.36
CA LYS A 231 2.53 -12.53 -14.56
C LYS A 231 2.03 -13.26 -15.80
N VAL A 232 1.70 -12.49 -16.82
CA VAL A 232 1.35 -12.97 -18.15
C VAL A 232 2.31 -12.36 -19.16
N ARG A 233 2.82 -13.17 -20.08
CA ARG A 233 3.42 -12.74 -21.32
C ARG A 233 2.47 -13.12 -22.46
N HIS A 234 1.92 -12.11 -23.12
CA HIS A 234 1.02 -12.27 -24.24
C HIS A 234 1.78 -12.01 -25.55
N GLU A 235 1.88 -13.04 -26.37
CA GLU A 235 2.52 -13.04 -27.68
C GLU A 235 1.46 -13.29 -28.77
N PRO A 236 1.72 -13.00 -30.05
CA PRO A 236 0.80 -13.37 -31.11
C PRO A 236 0.49 -14.87 -31.08
N GLY A 237 -0.80 -15.20 -30.81
CA GLY A 237 -1.29 -16.57 -30.75
C GLY A 237 -0.81 -17.42 -29.56
N THR A 238 -0.11 -16.84 -28.59
CA THR A 238 0.41 -17.62 -27.45
C THR A 238 0.38 -16.81 -26.17
N ILE A 239 -0.08 -17.43 -25.09
CA ILE A 239 -0.15 -16.84 -23.75
C ILE A 239 0.68 -17.69 -22.80
N HIS A 240 1.66 -17.08 -22.15
CA HIS A 240 2.47 -17.70 -21.10
C HIS A 240 2.03 -17.15 -19.73
N CYS A 241 1.74 -18.04 -18.78
CA CYS A 241 1.32 -17.68 -17.44
C CYS A 241 2.37 -18.09 -16.40
N PHE A 242 2.64 -17.20 -15.45
CA PHE A 242 3.64 -17.39 -14.41
C PHE A 242 3.04 -17.04 -13.05
N VAL A 243 3.50 -17.72 -12.01
CA VAL A 243 3.27 -17.36 -10.61
C VAL A 243 4.61 -17.35 -9.86
N ASN A 244 4.89 -16.29 -9.12
CA ASN A 244 6.13 -16.13 -8.36
C ASN A 244 7.38 -16.43 -9.22
N ASP A 245 7.43 -15.83 -10.40
CA ASP A 245 8.45 -15.99 -11.45
C ASP A 245 8.58 -17.40 -12.07
N GLN A 246 7.76 -18.37 -11.66
CA GLN A 246 7.76 -19.71 -12.20
C GLN A 246 6.67 -19.87 -13.26
N LYS A 247 7.06 -20.39 -14.43
CA LYS A 247 6.10 -20.67 -15.50
C LYS A 247 5.16 -21.80 -15.11
N VAL A 248 3.86 -21.53 -15.14
CA VAL A 248 2.82 -22.52 -14.81
C VAL A 248 2.38 -23.26 -16.05
N PHE A 249 2.04 -22.52 -17.10
CA PHE A 249 1.61 -23.10 -18.39
C PHE A 249 1.74 -22.13 -19.56
N THR A 250 1.65 -22.71 -20.76
CA THR A 250 1.57 -21.98 -22.01
C THR A 250 0.33 -22.45 -22.75
N VAL A 251 -0.46 -21.52 -23.27
CA VAL A 251 -1.67 -21.82 -24.04
C VAL A 251 -1.58 -21.15 -25.42
N LYS A 252 -1.99 -21.86 -26.46
CA LYS A 252 -2.18 -21.30 -27.81
C LYS A 252 -3.62 -20.82 -27.91
N ASP A 253 -3.79 -19.53 -28.06
CA ASP A 253 -5.09 -18.88 -28.28
C ASP A 253 -4.86 -17.51 -28.93
N ASP A 254 -5.63 -17.17 -29.94
CA ASP A 254 -5.58 -15.91 -30.70
C ASP A 254 -6.93 -15.22 -30.80
N GLY A 255 -7.89 -15.62 -29.96
CA GLY A 255 -9.25 -15.09 -29.95
C GLY A 255 -9.35 -13.59 -29.68
N LEU A 256 -8.47 -13.08 -28.80
CA LEU A 256 -8.40 -11.65 -28.49
C LEU A 256 -6.94 -11.18 -28.60
N LYS A 257 -6.70 -10.14 -29.40
CA LYS A 257 -5.33 -9.67 -29.72
C LYS A 257 -4.99 -8.34 -29.06
N ASP A 258 -5.92 -7.41 -29.11
CA ASP A 258 -5.76 -6.04 -28.64
C ASP A 258 -6.70 -5.75 -27.47
N GLY A 259 -6.46 -4.67 -26.77
CA GLY A 259 -7.35 -4.21 -25.74
C GLY A 259 -6.64 -3.65 -24.50
N ARG A 260 -7.42 -3.38 -23.47
CA ARG A 260 -6.96 -2.83 -22.20
C ARG A 260 -6.50 -3.94 -21.27
N VAL A 261 -5.70 -3.56 -20.30
CA VAL A 261 -5.19 -4.43 -19.22
C VAL A 261 -5.65 -3.93 -17.87
N GLY A 262 -5.65 -4.78 -16.86
CA GLY A 262 -6.06 -4.39 -15.51
C GLY A 262 -6.24 -5.57 -14.58
N LEU A 263 -7.17 -5.40 -13.65
CA LEU A 263 -7.49 -6.33 -12.58
C LEU A 263 -8.91 -6.87 -12.76
N THR A 264 -9.14 -8.09 -12.32
CA THR A 264 -10.47 -8.71 -12.30
C THR A 264 -10.71 -9.44 -10.99
N LYS A 265 -11.99 -9.54 -10.62
CA LYS A 265 -12.45 -10.40 -9.56
C LYS A 265 -13.77 -11.04 -9.93
N PHE A 266 -14.12 -12.14 -9.28
CA PHE A 266 -15.35 -12.91 -9.48
C PHE A 266 -15.98 -13.24 -8.13
N ARG A 267 -17.27 -13.63 -8.13
CA ARG A 267 -18.01 -14.02 -6.92
C ARG A 267 -18.01 -12.90 -5.87
N GLU A 268 -18.15 -13.23 -4.60
CA GLU A 268 -18.00 -12.30 -3.47
C GLU A 268 -16.56 -12.16 -2.97
N THR A 269 -15.59 -12.47 -3.84
CA THR A 269 -14.17 -12.43 -3.47
C THR A 269 -13.75 -11.06 -2.96
N GLU A 270 -13.16 -11.03 -1.78
CA GLU A 270 -12.34 -9.92 -1.32
C GLU A 270 -10.88 -10.19 -1.70
N ALA A 271 -10.27 -9.23 -2.35
CA ALA A 271 -8.86 -9.36 -2.77
C ALA A 271 -8.11 -8.04 -2.63
N GLU A 272 -6.80 -8.18 -2.48
CA GLU A 272 -5.87 -7.07 -2.44
C GLU A 272 -4.84 -7.21 -3.57
N PHE A 273 -4.51 -6.06 -4.18
CA PHE A 273 -3.56 -5.98 -5.28
C PHE A 273 -2.48 -4.93 -5.00
N ARG A 274 -1.25 -5.20 -5.46
CA ARG A 274 -0.11 -4.28 -5.38
C ARG A 274 0.75 -4.40 -6.63
N LYS A 275 1.56 -3.39 -6.90
CA LYS A 275 2.61 -3.41 -7.92
C LYS A 275 2.10 -3.84 -9.31
N PHE A 276 0.88 -3.45 -9.68
CA PHE A 276 0.42 -3.65 -11.05
C PHE A 276 1.31 -2.88 -12.02
N ARG A 277 1.79 -3.57 -13.05
CA ARG A 277 2.61 -2.98 -14.10
C ARG A 277 2.46 -3.75 -15.40
N HIS A 278 2.72 -3.09 -16.51
CA HIS A 278 2.78 -3.71 -17.84
C HIS A 278 3.85 -3.03 -18.68
N GLY A 279 4.35 -3.73 -19.68
CA GLY A 279 5.40 -3.25 -20.58
C GLY A 279 5.78 -4.30 -21.61
N THR A 280 6.70 -3.99 -22.51
CA THR A 280 7.18 -4.95 -23.51
C THR A 280 8.01 -6.07 -22.87
N LYS A 281 8.72 -5.76 -21.79
CA LYS A 281 9.48 -6.70 -20.96
C LYS A 281 9.56 -6.16 -19.54
N LEU A 282 9.25 -6.98 -18.55
CA LEU A 282 9.30 -6.62 -17.14
C LEU A 282 10.50 -7.32 -16.46
N THR A 283 11.21 -6.57 -15.62
CA THR A 283 12.21 -7.17 -14.72
C THR A 283 11.49 -7.84 -13.56
N SER A 284 12.04 -8.94 -13.01
CA SER A 284 11.47 -9.60 -11.83
C SER A 284 11.30 -8.61 -10.66
N LEU A 285 10.24 -8.80 -9.88
CA LEU A 285 10.03 -8.12 -8.60
C LEU A 285 10.74 -8.83 -7.45
N THR A 286 11.21 -10.05 -7.68
CA THR A 286 11.95 -10.81 -6.68
C THR A 286 13.32 -10.16 -6.46
N PRO A 287 13.66 -9.76 -5.23
CA PRO A 287 14.94 -9.14 -4.94
C PRO A 287 16.10 -10.11 -5.22
N PRO A 288 17.30 -9.61 -5.50
CA PRO A 288 18.49 -10.44 -5.55
C PRO A 288 18.73 -11.20 -4.22
N ALA A 289 19.19 -12.43 -4.29
CA ALA A 289 19.44 -13.27 -3.11
C ALA A 289 20.34 -12.57 -2.08
N GLU A 290 21.38 -11.88 -2.52
CA GLU A 290 22.29 -11.10 -1.66
C GLU A 290 21.55 -10.03 -0.84
N LEU A 291 20.52 -9.38 -1.43
CA LEU A 291 19.72 -8.40 -0.71
C LEU A 291 18.84 -9.07 0.34
N LEU A 292 18.26 -10.23 0.03
CA LEU A 292 17.45 -10.99 0.98
C LEU A 292 18.31 -11.48 2.15
N GLU A 293 19.48 -12.04 1.89
CA GLU A 293 20.43 -12.46 2.94
C GLU A 293 20.84 -11.29 3.85
N LYS A 294 21.13 -10.14 3.25
CA LYS A 294 21.45 -8.92 4.02
C LYS A 294 20.30 -8.48 4.91
N LEU A 295 19.07 -8.47 4.38
CA LEU A 295 17.88 -8.12 5.15
C LEU A 295 17.60 -9.13 6.27
N GLU A 296 17.78 -10.43 6.02
CA GLU A 296 17.67 -11.46 7.04
C GLU A 296 18.70 -11.29 8.17
N GLN A 297 19.93 -10.95 7.82
CA GLN A 297 20.96 -10.63 8.82
C GLN A 297 20.58 -9.41 9.66
N GLU A 298 20.10 -8.32 9.04
CA GLU A 298 19.63 -7.13 9.75
C GLU A 298 18.42 -7.45 10.65
N ILE A 299 17.47 -8.25 10.19
CA ILE A 299 16.31 -8.71 10.98
C ILE A 299 16.79 -9.52 12.19
N ASN A 300 17.72 -10.44 11.99
CA ASN A 300 18.25 -11.29 13.07
C ASN A 300 19.02 -10.48 14.13
N ILE A 301 19.73 -9.44 13.72
CA ILE A 301 20.38 -8.50 14.65
C ILE A 301 19.33 -7.74 15.49
N LEU A 302 18.19 -7.39 14.90
CA LEU A 302 17.12 -6.64 15.55
C LEU A 302 16.18 -7.52 16.39
N LYS A 303 16.08 -8.82 16.08
CA LYS A 303 15.36 -9.79 16.90
C LYS A 303 16.18 -10.12 18.14
N PRO A 304 15.71 -9.75 19.37
CA PRO A 304 16.43 -10.11 20.57
C PRO A 304 16.50 -11.63 20.69
N SER A 305 17.69 -12.16 20.94
CA SER A 305 17.85 -13.58 21.35
C SER A 305 17.05 -13.81 22.65
N GLU A 306 16.60 -15.05 22.88
CA GLU A 306 15.88 -15.39 24.13
C GLU A 306 16.71 -15.09 25.40
N GLU A 307 18.02 -15.22 25.33
CA GLU A 307 18.94 -14.84 26.41
C GLU A 307 19.00 -13.31 26.60
N PHE A 308 19.02 -12.53 25.53
CA PHE A 308 18.95 -11.08 25.60
C PHE A 308 17.63 -10.61 26.18
N SER A 309 16.54 -11.36 25.98
CA SER A 309 15.21 -10.97 26.45
C SER A 309 15.03 -11.09 27.97
N LYS A 310 15.65 -12.06 28.65
CA LYS A 310 15.44 -12.27 30.09
C LYS A 310 16.34 -11.43 30.99
N GLU A 311 17.59 -11.27 30.68
CA GLU A 311 18.57 -10.62 31.57
C GLU A 311 18.75 -9.11 31.32
N ASN A 312 18.68 -8.69 30.06
CA ASN A 312 18.82 -7.28 29.68
C ASN A 312 17.50 -6.48 29.74
N ILE A 313 16.32 -7.12 29.71
CA ILE A 313 15.04 -6.41 29.92
C ILE A 313 14.99 -5.77 31.29
N ASN A 314 15.49 -6.41 32.33
CA ASN A 314 15.53 -5.83 33.68
C ASN A 314 16.55 -4.70 33.81
N ARG A 315 17.67 -4.72 33.08
CA ARG A 315 18.64 -3.64 32.97
C ARG A 315 18.15 -2.47 32.16
N LEU A 316 17.50 -2.73 31.02
CA LEU A 316 16.96 -1.70 30.11
C LEU A 316 15.70 -1.03 30.69
N LYS A 317 14.90 -1.76 31.47
CA LYS A 317 13.77 -1.15 32.24
C LYS A 317 14.24 -0.10 33.26
N THR A 318 15.46 -0.21 33.76
CA THR A 318 16.02 0.71 34.77
C THR A 318 16.81 1.86 34.14
N HIS A 319 17.32 1.80 32.91
CA HIS A 319 18.31 2.78 32.42
C HIS A 319 17.96 3.60 31.19
N ALA A 320 17.04 3.24 30.35
CA ALA A 320 16.92 3.99 29.09
C ALA A 320 15.52 4.16 28.49
N GLY A 321 14.47 3.62 29.09
CA GLY A 321 13.13 3.71 28.46
C GLY A 321 13.05 3.10 27.06
N ILE A 322 14.03 2.30 26.65
CA ILE A 322 13.99 1.59 25.39
C ILE A 322 12.98 0.46 25.51
N ASN A 323 11.87 0.62 24.81
CA ASN A 323 10.78 -0.31 24.85
C ASN A 323 11.09 -1.49 23.92
N GLN A 324 11.20 -2.71 24.46
CA GLN A 324 11.43 -3.93 23.70
C GLN A 324 10.35 -4.16 22.62
N ASN A 325 9.12 -3.68 22.86
CA ASN A 325 8.06 -3.68 21.87
C ASN A 325 8.42 -2.86 20.61
N LEU A 326 9.30 -1.89 20.74
CA LEU A 326 9.83 -1.04 19.72
C LEU A 326 10.77 -1.80 18.77
N LEU A 327 11.74 -2.53 19.33
CA LEU A 327 12.67 -3.33 18.56
C LEU A 327 11.94 -4.48 17.84
N ARG A 328 10.98 -5.12 18.53
CA ARG A 328 10.10 -6.13 17.90
C ARG A 328 9.30 -5.54 16.75
N LYS A 329 8.61 -4.40 16.97
CA LYS A 329 7.87 -3.73 15.88
C LYS A 329 8.76 -3.34 14.70
N ARG A 330 9.99 -2.92 14.95
CA ARG A 330 10.95 -2.58 13.90
C ARG A 330 11.42 -3.83 13.16
N ALA A 331 11.69 -4.93 13.86
CA ALA A 331 11.97 -6.22 13.25
C ALA A 331 10.79 -6.75 12.45
N ASP A 332 9.56 -6.67 12.98
CA ASP A 332 8.34 -7.06 12.29
C ASP A 332 8.08 -6.22 11.03
N ILE A 333 8.37 -4.91 11.09
CA ILE A 333 8.28 -4.01 9.92
C ILE A 333 9.31 -4.38 8.87
N LEU A 334 10.56 -4.64 9.24
CA LEU A 334 11.62 -5.05 8.31
C LEU A 334 11.33 -6.43 7.72
N GLU A 335 10.85 -7.37 8.53
CA GLU A 335 10.43 -8.70 8.06
C GLU A 335 9.25 -8.60 7.10
N ALA A 336 8.26 -7.76 7.42
CA ALA A 336 7.14 -7.49 6.52
C ALA A 336 7.60 -6.82 5.22
N GLN A 337 8.57 -5.91 5.29
CA GLN A 337 9.17 -5.27 4.11
C GLN A 337 9.99 -6.27 3.29
N ALA A 338 10.78 -7.12 3.93
CA ALA A 338 11.54 -8.18 3.27
C ALA A 338 10.64 -9.20 2.55
N ARG A 339 9.50 -9.54 3.16
CA ARG A 339 8.49 -10.42 2.53
C ARG A 339 7.69 -9.73 1.41
N GLN A 340 7.77 -8.40 1.31
CA GLN A 340 7.07 -7.59 0.30
C GLN A 340 7.98 -7.19 -0.87
N LEU A 341 9.30 -7.33 -0.70
CA LEU A 341 10.30 -7.24 -1.77
C LEU A 341 10.40 -8.54 -2.53
#